data_1e7b761f9f2e350c9c9e7f61cd59cc10
#
_entry.id   1e7b761f9f2e350c9c9e7f61cd59cc10
#
_cell.length_a   1.000
_cell.length_b   1.000
_cell.length_c   1.000
_cell.angle_alpha   90.00
_cell.angle_beta   90.00
_cell.angle_gamma   90.00
#
_symmetry.space_group_name_H-M   'P 1'
#
loop_
_entity.id
_entity.type
_entity.pdbx_description
1 polymer ?
#
loop_
_entity_poly.entity_id
_entity_poly.type
_entity_poly.pdbx_seq_one_letter_code
_entity_poly.pdbx_strand_id
1 'polypeptide(L)'
;TCQKLPGRLHLCGLSLGAVLALEYTIRHPQQVESLVLIAGQYRSPKFLLSVQNLLFSMMPASNFAQLGISKEQMLRLNRSMIPLDLSRQLSTVRCPVLLLCGEQDKVNRKASEQMLHLLPNARKREVAGAAHEVNLQAPQQLAKELSAFWEDLPKSSDL
;
A
#
# COMPACT_ATOMS: atom_id res chain seq x y z
N THR A 1 -11.92 10.67 -8.37
CA THR A 1 -11.42 11.92 -7.77
C THR A 1 -10.03 12.27 -8.29
N CYS A 2 -9.09 11.32 -8.32
CA CYS A 2 -7.74 11.53 -8.90
C CYS A 2 -7.79 11.93 -10.39
N GLN A 3 -8.74 11.42 -11.15
CA GLN A 3 -8.93 11.76 -12.57
C GLN A 3 -9.21 13.24 -12.88
N LYS A 4 -9.53 14.03 -11.85
CA LYS A 4 -9.80 15.47 -11.97
C LYS A 4 -8.59 16.35 -11.65
N LEU A 5 -7.47 15.75 -11.24
CA LEU A 5 -6.24 16.48 -10.93
C LEU A 5 -5.43 16.69 -12.20
N PRO A 6 -4.88 17.89 -12.43
CA PRO A 6 -4.02 18.16 -13.58
C PRO A 6 -2.65 17.47 -13.41
N GLY A 7 -2.08 17.00 -14.53
CA GLY A 7 -0.76 16.38 -14.54
C GLY A 7 -0.73 14.93 -14.05
N ARG A 8 0.49 14.37 -14.02
CA ARG A 8 0.74 13.04 -13.47
C ARG A 8 0.89 13.12 -11.94
N LEU A 9 0.51 12.06 -11.24
CA LEU A 9 0.38 12.04 -9.80
C LEU A 9 1.52 11.26 -9.14
N HIS A 10 2.05 11.78 -8.06
CA HIS A 10 2.83 11.00 -7.09
C HIS A 10 1.86 10.39 -6.08
N LEU A 11 1.73 9.07 -6.09
CA LEU A 11 0.83 8.36 -5.18
C LEU A 11 1.62 7.77 -4.01
N CYS A 12 1.09 7.97 -2.80
CA CYS A 12 1.63 7.37 -1.58
C CYS A 12 0.49 6.75 -0.78
N GLY A 13 0.63 5.49 -0.40
CA GLY A 13 -0.38 4.79 0.38
C GLY A 13 0.22 3.90 1.47
N LEU A 14 -0.44 3.85 2.62
CA LEU A 14 -0.12 2.97 3.74
C LEU A 14 -1.16 1.85 3.83
N SER A 15 -0.71 0.60 3.97
CA SER A 15 -1.57 -0.57 4.22
C SER A 15 -2.67 -0.72 3.14
N LEU A 16 -3.94 -0.56 3.47
CA LEU A 16 -5.04 -0.52 2.51
C LEU A 16 -4.86 0.59 1.46
N GLY A 17 -4.37 1.76 1.87
CA GLY A 17 -4.04 2.86 0.97
C GLY A 17 -2.98 2.47 -0.08
N ALA A 18 -2.01 1.63 0.29
CA ALA A 18 -1.02 1.11 -0.64
C ALA A 18 -1.67 0.18 -1.69
N VAL A 19 -2.61 -0.68 -1.29
CA VAL A 19 -3.36 -1.54 -2.23
C VAL A 19 -4.15 -0.70 -3.23
N LEU A 20 -4.85 0.33 -2.74
CA LEU A 20 -5.63 1.24 -3.59
C LEU A 20 -4.76 2.03 -4.56
N ALA A 21 -3.61 2.54 -4.08
CA ALA A 21 -2.65 3.26 -4.91
C ALA A 21 -2.05 2.36 -6.01
N LEU A 22 -1.71 1.11 -5.66
CA LEU A 22 -1.21 0.12 -6.61
C LEU A 22 -2.27 -0.23 -7.66
N GLU A 23 -3.49 -0.52 -7.25
CA GLU A 23 -4.60 -0.83 -8.16
C GLU A 23 -4.92 0.35 -9.09
N TYR A 24 -4.90 1.58 -8.56
CA TYR A 24 -5.07 2.78 -9.37
C TYR A 24 -3.95 2.90 -10.41
N THR A 25 -2.69 2.70 -10.01
CA THR A 25 -1.54 2.78 -10.91
C THR A 25 -1.63 1.75 -12.05
N ILE A 26 -2.05 0.52 -11.74
CA ILE A 26 -2.25 -0.53 -12.74
C ILE A 26 -3.35 -0.13 -13.76
N ARG A 27 -4.45 0.46 -13.28
CA ARG A 27 -5.58 0.87 -14.14
C ARG A 27 -5.34 2.16 -14.91
N HIS A 28 -4.47 3.04 -14.40
CA HIS A 28 -4.23 4.37 -14.94
C HIS A 28 -2.72 4.69 -15.04
N PRO A 29 -1.92 3.85 -15.74
CA PRO A 29 -0.45 3.98 -15.71
C PRO A 29 0.06 5.31 -16.25
N GLN A 30 -0.68 5.95 -17.18
CA GLN A 30 -0.31 7.24 -17.76
C GLN A 30 -0.55 8.43 -16.81
N GLN A 31 -1.30 8.22 -15.73
CA GLN A 31 -1.63 9.27 -14.77
C GLN A 31 -0.71 9.26 -13.54
N VAL A 32 0.18 8.26 -13.42
CA VAL A 32 1.03 8.11 -12.23
C VAL A 32 2.49 8.34 -12.60
N GLU A 33 3.09 9.32 -11.92
CA GLU A 33 4.50 9.68 -12.05
C GLU A 33 5.38 8.78 -11.18
N SER A 34 4.99 8.56 -9.94
CA SER A 34 5.66 7.65 -9.01
C SER A 34 4.69 7.04 -8.00
N LEU A 35 5.07 5.92 -7.42
CA LEU A 35 4.25 5.17 -6.47
C LEU A 35 5.06 4.83 -5.22
N VAL A 36 4.50 5.14 -4.04
CA VAL A 36 5.05 4.72 -2.75
C VAL A 36 4.05 3.78 -2.06
N LEU A 37 4.50 2.59 -1.75
CA LEU A 37 3.73 1.54 -1.08
C LEU A 37 4.31 1.28 0.30
N ILE A 38 3.63 1.75 1.36
CA ILE A 38 4.05 1.57 2.75
C ILE A 38 3.26 0.42 3.36
N ALA A 39 3.94 -0.62 3.82
CA ALA A 39 3.32 -1.81 4.43
C ALA A 39 2.18 -2.39 3.58
N GLY A 40 2.36 -2.38 2.25
CA GLY A 40 1.35 -2.80 1.29
C GLY A 40 1.38 -4.29 0.99
N GLN A 41 0.21 -4.80 0.58
CA GLN A 41 0.03 -6.15 0.06
C GLN A 41 -0.38 -6.06 -1.41
N TYR A 42 -0.01 -7.06 -2.21
CA TYR A 42 -0.43 -7.18 -3.62
C TYR A 42 -1.35 -8.38 -3.86
N ARG A 43 -1.46 -9.25 -2.87
CA ARG A 43 -2.38 -10.39 -2.85
C ARG A 43 -2.86 -10.64 -1.44
N SER A 44 -4.09 -11.12 -1.33
CA SER A 44 -4.69 -11.43 -0.03
C SER A 44 -4.25 -12.78 0.51
N PRO A 45 -3.94 -12.87 1.78
CA PRO A 45 -3.89 -14.14 2.49
C PRO A 45 -5.33 -14.63 2.73
N LYS A 46 -5.94 -15.22 1.70
CA LYS A 46 -7.39 -15.59 1.65
C LYS A 46 -7.88 -16.31 2.90
N PHE A 47 -7.10 -17.28 3.38
CA PHE A 47 -7.46 -18.03 4.59
C PHE A 47 -7.52 -17.13 5.82
N LEU A 48 -6.49 -16.29 6.03
CA LEU A 48 -6.42 -15.38 7.17
C LEU A 48 -7.57 -14.37 7.16
N LEU A 49 -7.86 -13.75 6.00
CA LEU A 49 -8.98 -12.82 5.86
C LEU A 49 -10.33 -13.49 6.06
N SER A 50 -10.48 -14.74 5.64
CA SER A 50 -11.72 -15.50 5.88
C SER A 50 -11.93 -15.79 7.36
N VAL A 51 -10.88 -16.20 8.08
CA VAL A 51 -10.92 -16.39 9.54
C VAL A 51 -11.20 -15.05 10.24
N GLN A 52 -10.52 -13.98 9.86
CA GLN A 52 -10.74 -12.64 10.39
C GLN A 52 -12.19 -12.18 10.16
N ASN A 53 -12.75 -12.43 8.97
CA ASN A 53 -14.14 -12.08 8.68
C ASN A 53 -15.14 -12.86 9.58
N LEU A 54 -14.84 -14.12 9.85
CA LEU A 54 -15.63 -14.92 10.79
C LEU A 54 -15.55 -14.34 12.21
N LEU A 55 -14.35 -14.02 12.70
CA LEU A 55 -14.14 -13.40 14.01
C LEU A 55 -14.88 -12.06 14.11
N PHE A 56 -14.75 -11.19 13.12
CA PHE A 56 -15.45 -9.91 13.07
C PHE A 56 -16.98 -10.08 13.09
N SER A 57 -17.50 -11.13 12.47
CA SER A 57 -18.93 -11.42 12.50
C SER A 57 -19.45 -11.78 13.89
N MET A 58 -18.59 -12.32 14.76
CA MET A 58 -18.92 -12.68 16.14
C MET A 58 -18.73 -11.53 17.14
N MET A 59 -17.95 -10.50 16.78
CA MET A 59 -17.68 -9.38 17.68
C MET A 59 -18.88 -8.43 17.79
N PRO A 60 -19.09 -7.79 18.98
CA PRO A 60 -20.10 -6.74 19.16
C PRO A 60 -19.88 -5.55 18.24
N ALA A 61 -20.96 -4.93 17.77
CA ALA A 61 -20.89 -3.75 16.89
C ALA A 61 -20.19 -2.54 17.55
N SER A 62 -20.27 -2.43 18.87
CA SER A 62 -19.60 -1.37 19.64
C SER A 62 -18.09 -1.33 19.44
N ASN A 63 -17.46 -2.47 19.18
CA ASN A 63 -16.00 -2.53 18.97
C ASN A 63 -15.57 -1.80 17.68
N PHE A 64 -16.46 -1.72 16.69
CA PHE A 64 -16.20 -1.04 15.42
C PHE A 64 -16.55 0.45 15.48
N ALA A 65 -17.48 0.85 16.34
CA ALA A 65 -17.87 2.24 16.50
C ALA A 65 -16.70 3.14 16.94
N GLN A 66 -15.78 2.62 17.76
CA GLN A 66 -14.57 3.33 18.18
C GLN A 66 -13.63 3.63 17.00
N LEU A 67 -13.71 2.86 15.92
CA LEU A 67 -12.93 3.07 14.70
C LEU A 67 -13.64 3.98 13.69
N GLY A 68 -14.80 4.56 14.06
CA GLY A 68 -15.60 5.40 13.17
C GLY A 68 -16.24 4.65 11.99
N ILE A 69 -16.38 3.33 12.07
CA ILE A 69 -16.89 2.47 11.00
C ILE A 69 -17.92 1.49 11.56
N SER A 70 -18.97 1.18 10.80
CA SER A 70 -19.95 0.17 11.21
C SER A 70 -19.38 -1.25 11.03
N LYS A 71 -19.89 -2.19 11.84
CA LYS A 71 -19.55 -3.62 11.69
C LYS A 71 -19.81 -4.12 10.26
N GLU A 72 -20.92 -3.71 9.66
CA GLU A 72 -21.27 -4.10 8.29
C GLU A 72 -20.26 -3.56 7.27
N GLN A 73 -19.85 -2.31 7.40
CA GLN A 73 -18.83 -1.70 6.55
C GLN A 73 -17.48 -2.44 6.69
N MET A 74 -17.07 -2.79 7.92
CA MET A 74 -15.85 -3.57 8.16
C MET A 74 -15.92 -4.95 7.49
N LEU A 75 -17.03 -5.67 7.66
CA LEU A 75 -17.22 -6.99 7.04
C LEU A 75 -17.23 -6.90 5.51
N ARG A 76 -17.87 -5.88 4.96
CA ARG A 76 -17.88 -5.62 3.51
C ARG A 76 -16.49 -5.33 2.97
N LEU A 77 -15.74 -4.45 3.65
CA LEU A 77 -14.35 -4.13 3.31
C LEU A 77 -13.48 -5.40 3.32
N ASN A 78 -13.53 -6.17 4.41
CA ASN A 78 -12.74 -7.40 4.53
C ASN A 78 -13.07 -8.42 3.42
N ARG A 79 -14.36 -8.62 3.12
CA ARG A 79 -14.78 -9.49 2.03
C ARG A 79 -14.32 -9.01 0.66
N SER A 80 -14.30 -7.71 0.41
CA SER A 80 -13.83 -7.15 -0.86
C SER A 80 -12.35 -7.39 -1.09
N MET A 81 -11.56 -7.56 -0.01
CA MET A 81 -10.13 -7.84 -0.07
C MET A 81 -9.80 -9.32 -0.32
N ILE A 82 -10.72 -10.26 -0.02
CA ILE A 82 -10.46 -11.71 -0.16
C ILE A 82 -10.04 -12.11 -1.59
N PRO A 83 -10.68 -11.63 -2.69
CA PRO A 83 -10.31 -11.99 -4.05
C PRO A 83 -9.08 -11.24 -4.59
N LEU A 84 -8.48 -10.34 -3.80
CA LEU A 84 -7.35 -9.52 -4.26
C LEU A 84 -6.16 -10.39 -4.67
N ASP A 85 -5.77 -10.28 -5.93
CA ASP A 85 -4.50 -10.81 -6.46
C ASP A 85 -4.06 -9.98 -7.66
N LEU A 86 -3.08 -9.13 -7.44
CA LEU A 86 -2.48 -8.25 -8.43
C LEU A 86 -1.15 -8.78 -8.99
N SER A 87 -0.79 -10.04 -8.67
CA SER A 87 0.52 -10.62 -8.99
C SER A 87 0.88 -10.52 -10.47
N ARG A 88 -0.10 -10.77 -11.35
CA ARG A 88 0.12 -10.78 -12.80
C ARG A 88 0.30 -9.38 -13.39
N GLN A 89 -0.26 -8.36 -12.73
CA GLN A 89 -0.25 -6.99 -13.21
C GLN A 89 0.95 -6.18 -12.70
N LEU A 90 1.69 -6.66 -11.69
CA LEU A 90 2.83 -5.92 -11.12
C LEU A 90 3.88 -5.58 -12.18
N SER A 91 4.14 -6.49 -13.13
CA SER A 91 5.09 -6.26 -14.22
C SER A 91 4.67 -5.16 -15.21
N THR A 92 3.41 -4.71 -15.17
CA THR A 92 2.92 -3.62 -16.04
C THR A 92 3.15 -2.23 -15.43
N VAL A 93 3.49 -2.14 -14.15
CA VAL A 93 3.79 -0.88 -13.46
C VAL A 93 5.17 -0.39 -13.90
N ARG A 94 5.22 0.70 -14.65
CA ARG A 94 6.43 1.25 -15.25
C ARG A 94 7.00 2.47 -14.52
N CYS A 95 6.20 3.18 -13.76
CA CYS A 95 6.67 4.30 -12.96
C CYS A 95 7.66 3.84 -11.88
N PRO A 96 8.54 4.72 -11.38
CA PRO A 96 9.36 4.45 -10.21
C PRO A 96 8.50 4.08 -8.99
N VAL A 97 8.90 3.04 -8.26
CA VAL A 97 8.20 2.54 -7.07
C VAL A 97 9.12 2.49 -5.86
N LEU A 98 8.68 3.05 -4.74
CA LEU A 98 9.30 2.86 -3.44
C LEU A 98 8.45 1.92 -2.59
N LEU A 99 9.05 0.81 -2.16
CA LEU A 99 8.48 -0.13 -1.20
C LEU A 99 9.05 0.18 0.19
N LEU A 100 8.19 0.57 1.12
CA LEU A 100 8.54 0.88 2.50
C LEU A 100 7.83 -0.05 3.47
N CYS A 101 8.51 -0.49 4.50
CA CYS A 101 7.89 -1.20 5.63
C CYS A 101 8.70 -0.97 6.91
N GLY A 102 8.05 -1.13 8.05
CA GLY A 102 8.74 -1.18 9.33
C GLY A 102 9.57 -2.47 9.44
N GLU A 103 10.74 -2.37 10.06
CA GLU A 103 11.64 -3.51 10.31
C GLU A 103 10.95 -4.65 11.06
N GLN A 104 10.02 -4.30 11.97
CA GLN A 104 9.28 -5.26 12.81
C GLN A 104 7.99 -5.80 12.14
N ASP A 105 7.58 -5.24 11.00
CA ASP A 105 6.41 -5.70 10.24
C ASP A 105 6.75 -6.90 9.33
N LYS A 106 6.94 -8.06 9.95
CA LYS A 106 7.40 -9.28 9.27
C LYS A 106 6.54 -9.69 8.07
N VAL A 107 5.21 -9.49 8.17
CA VAL A 107 4.25 -9.91 7.13
C VAL A 107 4.39 -9.03 5.89
N ASN A 108 4.35 -7.70 6.06
CA ASN A 108 4.44 -6.77 4.94
C ASN A 108 5.87 -6.63 4.42
N ARG A 109 6.89 -6.86 5.25
CA ARG A 109 8.28 -6.96 4.79
C ARG A 109 8.45 -8.10 3.78
N LYS A 110 7.89 -9.28 4.06
CA LYS A 110 7.91 -10.41 3.11
C LYS A 110 7.17 -10.08 1.81
N ALA A 111 6.01 -9.41 1.89
CA ALA A 111 5.28 -8.98 0.71
C ALA A 111 6.07 -7.95 -0.11
N SER A 112 6.74 -6.99 0.55
CA SER A 112 7.61 -6.00 -0.11
C SER A 112 8.81 -6.66 -0.80
N GLU A 113 9.42 -7.68 -0.20
CA GLU A 113 10.48 -8.47 -0.84
C GLU A 113 9.99 -9.16 -2.11
N GLN A 114 8.81 -9.75 -2.06
CA GLN A 114 8.21 -10.39 -3.25
C GLN A 114 7.87 -9.37 -4.34
N MET A 115 7.30 -8.21 -3.96
CA MET A 115 6.99 -7.14 -4.91
C MET A 115 8.25 -6.55 -5.56
N LEU A 116 9.37 -6.48 -4.83
CA LEU A 116 10.64 -5.99 -5.37
C LEU A 116 11.10 -6.79 -6.60
N HIS A 117 10.85 -8.11 -6.61
CA HIS A 117 11.19 -8.98 -7.74
C HIS A 117 10.18 -8.92 -8.89
N LEU A 118 8.96 -8.45 -8.64
CA LEU A 118 7.88 -8.43 -9.63
C LEU A 118 7.67 -7.06 -10.29
N LEU A 119 8.10 -5.99 -9.62
CA LEU A 119 7.99 -4.61 -10.09
C LEU A 119 9.30 -4.20 -10.80
N PRO A 120 9.25 -3.78 -12.08
CA PRO A 120 10.46 -3.52 -12.87
C PRO A 120 11.35 -2.38 -12.33
N ASN A 121 10.73 -1.34 -11.76
CA ASN A 121 11.40 -0.11 -11.32
C ASN A 121 11.22 0.13 -9.82
N ALA A 122 11.31 -0.93 -9.00
CA ALA A 122 11.11 -0.81 -7.56
C ALA A 122 12.43 -0.69 -6.79
N ARG A 123 12.38 0.11 -5.72
CA ARG A 123 13.39 0.15 -4.66
C ARG A 123 12.72 -0.21 -3.34
N LYS A 124 13.43 -0.87 -2.44
CA LYS A 124 12.93 -1.21 -1.10
C LYS A 124 13.76 -0.48 -0.03
N ARG A 125 13.08 0.01 1.00
CA ARG A 125 13.67 0.56 2.23
C ARG A 125 12.94 0.02 3.45
N GLU A 126 13.65 -0.13 4.55
CA GLU A 126 13.09 -0.52 5.84
C GLU A 126 13.25 0.63 6.83
N VAL A 127 12.22 0.88 7.63
CA VAL A 127 12.23 1.90 8.67
C VAL A 127 12.56 1.22 9.99
N ALA A 128 13.75 1.51 10.53
CA ALA A 128 14.28 0.87 11.72
C ALA A 128 13.38 1.09 12.95
N GLY A 129 13.20 0.05 13.75
CA GLY A 129 12.43 0.08 14.98
C GLY A 129 10.91 0.24 14.82
N ALA A 130 10.40 0.45 13.61
CA ALA A 130 8.96 0.59 13.36
C ALA A 130 8.31 -0.76 13.02
N ALA A 131 7.03 -0.88 13.37
CA ALA A 131 6.14 -1.96 12.96
C ALA A 131 5.20 -1.49 11.82
N HIS A 132 3.92 -1.86 11.85
CA HIS A 132 2.97 -1.57 10.77
C HIS A 132 2.67 -0.07 10.58
N GLU A 133 2.49 0.65 11.70
CA GLU A 133 2.11 2.08 11.70
C GLU A 133 3.35 2.98 11.64
N VAL A 134 4.12 2.85 10.56
CA VAL A 134 5.39 3.58 10.35
C VAL A 134 5.21 5.10 10.47
N ASN A 135 4.08 5.61 10.02
CA ASN A 135 3.72 7.03 10.06
C ASN A 135 3.55 7.58 11.49
N LEU A 136 3.19 6.72 12.45
CA LEU A 136 3.04 7.09 13.85
C LEU A 136 4.32 6.80 14.65
N GLN A 137 4.99 5.70 14.35
CA GLN A 137 6.11 5.19 15.13
C GLN A 137 7.46 5.84 14.75
N ALA A 138 7.64 6.21 13.47
CA ALA A 138 8.87 6.80 12.98
C ALA A 138 8.62 7.87 11.89
N PRO A 139 7.83 8.93 12.18
CA PRO A 139 7.42 9.91 11.16
C PRO A 139 8.60 10.66 10.52
N GLN A 140 9.63 10.99 11.29
CA GLN A 140 10.79 11.71 10.76
C GLN A 140 11.62 10.84 9.79
N GLN A 141 11.81 9.57 10.14
CA GLN A 141 12.54 8.64 9.29
C GLN A 141 11.74 8.35 8.01
N LEU A 142 10.41 8.17 8.14
CA LEU A 142 9.52 8.02 6.98
C LEU A 142 9.61 9.24 6.05
N ALA A 143 9.52 10.46 6.60
CA ALA A 143 9.63 11.70 5.83
C ALA A 143 10.96 11.78 5.08
N LYS A 144 12.08 11.42 5.73
CA LYS A 144 13.40 11.38 5.10
C LYS A 144 13.44 10.42 3.89
N GLU A 145 12.91 9.20 4.03
CA GLU A 145 12.89 8.22 2.94
C GLU A 145 12.01 8.68 1.76
N LEU A 146 10.87 9.32 2.07
CA LEU A 146 9.97 9.87 1.04
C LEU A 146 10.63 11.02 0.29
N SER A 147 11.24 11.98 1.00
CA SER A 147 11.93 13.12 0.38
C SER A 147 13.07 12.64 -0.51
N ALA A 148 13.94 11.76 -0.01
CA ALA A 148 15.03 11.20 -0.78
C ALA A 148 14.56 10.48 -2.04
N PHE A 149 13.44 9.76 -1.97
CA PHE A 149 12.88 9.08 -3.14
C PHE A 149 12.40 10.07 -4.20
N TRP A 150 11.67 11.12 -3.81
CA TRP A 150 11.14 12.09 -4.77
C TRP A 150 12.20 13.04 -5.33
N GLU A 151 13.25 13.34 -4.56
CA GLU A 151 14.41 14.13 -5.03
C GLU A 151 15.23 13.37 -6.08
N ASP A 152 15.29 12.04 -5.99
CA ASP A 152 16.01 11.15 -6.92
C ASP A 152 15.23 10.89 -8.23
N LEU A 153 13.97 11.32 -8.35
CA LEU A 153 13.20 11.12 -9.58
C LEU A 153 13.72 12.00 -10.72
N PRO A 154 13.73 11.50 -11.97
CA PRO A 154 14.03 12.33 -13.14
C PRO A 154 13.04 13.50 -13.19
N LYS A 155 13.56 14.71 -13.36
CA LYS A 155 12.69 15.89 -13.52
C LYS A 155 11.97 15.79 -14.86
N SER A 156 10.68 16.13 -14.88
CA SER A 156 9.80 16.04 -16.06
C SER A 156 10.28 16.89 -17.27
N SER A 157 11.36 17.64 -17.14
CA SER A 157 12.00 18.42 -18.20
C SER A 157 12.98 17.64 -19.08
N ASP A 158 13.28 16.36 -18.73
CA ASP A 158 14.33 15.57 -19.37
C ASP A 158 13.78 14.41 -20.23
N LEU A 159 12.47 14.44 -20.57
CA LEU A 159 11.80 13.44 -21.42
C LEU A 159 11.22 14.07 -22.70
#